data_54c4be2a0427d867d43b1f45d81f2ad9
#
_entry.id   54c4be2a0427d867d43b1f45d81f2ad9
#
_cell.length_a   1.000
_cell.length_b   1.000
_cell.length_c   1.000
_cell.angle_alpha   90.00
_cell.angle_beta   90.00
_cell.angle_gamma   90.00
#
_symmetry.space_group_name_H-M   'P 1'
#
loop_
_entity.id
_entity.type
_entity.pdbx_description
1 polymer ?
#
loop_
_entity_poly.entity_id
_entity_poly.type
_entity_poly.pdbx_seq_one_letter_code
_entity_poly.pdbx_strand_id
1 'polypeptide(L)'
;MQLRFTILLGFFQQADAKERRRNAVRKTDINRYAKAEKNTAGNTFAGIMCAAGGVLKRIFLTLFFVCMITGIIVSISVASFIYSMKDESIDYDLNKLKLNYTSFIYVNGEGDDPNNPVEYQALYSGENRVWVDFAEIPEDMKNAIICIEDKRFREHHGVDWIRTAGAVLNLFTGDSNMYGGSTITQQLIKNLTGDNDVSLTRKVTEIFRALNLEKKYSKDVILAAYLNVVNFGSGCNGVQSAANLYFGKDIQDCDLAECAAIAGITQNPYKYNPLLHPEANKTRQQTVLTEMHDQGVITDREYQEAMEESEHMTFVGYTDSSDDNDTTVPIWNWYTDTLFEDVKNDLMELYNISSDQAVDMIYHDGLKIYSAQDTEYQEIAERILSDPTVLDPLNSGAELGYFAMDYSGRVLAVVGNIGEKKGNRVGNNATMAVRQPGSSIKPLVD
;
A
#
# COMPACT_ATOMS: atom_id res chain seq x y z
N MET A 1 8.23 -106.54 76.62
CA MET A 1 8.20 -105.11 76.63
C MET A 1 8.59 -104.49 75.23
N GLN A 2 9.14 -105.24 74.34
CA GLN A 2 9.63 -104.79 72.99
C GLN A 2 8.49 -104.67 71.95
N LEU A 3 7.39 -105.40 72.02
CA LEU A 3 6.35 -105.38 70.98
C LEU A 3 5.46 -104.13 70.98
N ARG A 4 5.33 -103.47 72.15
CA ARG A 4 4.50 -102.25 72.23
C ARG A 4 5.19 -100.98 71.68
N PHE A 5 6.50 -100.96 71.68
CA PHE A 5 7.22 -99.76 71.19
C PHE A 5 7.26 -99.70 69.69
N THR A 6 7.31 -100.80 68.95
CA THR A 6 7.34 -100.92 67.53
C THR A 6 5.99 -100.46 66.90
N ILE A 7 4.86 -100.82 67.56
CA ILE A 7 3.56 -100.40 67.02
C ILE A 7 3.31 -98.92 67.24
N LEU A 8 3.78 -98.27 68.31
CA LEU A 8 3.65 -96.84 68.57
C LEU A 8 4.53 -96.05 67.60
N LEU A 9 5.76 -96.49 67.23
CA LEU A 9 6.66 -95.86 66.29
C LEU A 9 6.06 -95.92 64.89
N GLY A 10 5.40 -97.02 64.49
CA GLY A 10 4.67 -97.13 63.25
C GLY A 10 3.51 -96.19 63.05
N PHE A 11 2.77 -96.00 64.20
CA PHE A 11 1.63 -95.01 64.18
C PHE A 11 2.09 -93.53 64.06
N PHE A 12 3.20 -93.21 64.77
CA PHE A 12 3.79 -91.86 64.65
C PHE A 12 4.37 -91.59 63.26
N GLN A 13 5.05 -92.55 62.64
CA GLN A 13 5.57 -92.42 61.32
C GLN A 13 4.44 -92.32 60.27
N GLN A 14 3.36 -93.09 60.41
CA GLN A 14 2.17 -92.95 59.57
C GLN A 14 1.45 -91.65 59.73
N ALA A 15 1.35 -91.09 60.95
CA ALA A 15 0.72 -89.79 61.22
C ALA A 15 1.57 -88.67 60.61
N ASP A 16 2.91 -88.70 60.77
CA ASP A 16 3.82 -87.70 60.20
C ASP A 16 3.83 -87.78 58.63
N ALA A 17 3.82 -88.98 58.03
CA ALA A 17 3.73 -89.15 56.60
C ALA A 17 2.37 -88.66 56.05
N LYS A 18 1.27 -88.84 56.81
CA LYS A 18 -0.07 -88.36 56.42
C LYS A 18 -0.17 -86.82 56.51
N GLU A 19 0.49 -86.24 57.49
CA GLU A 19 0.55 -84.79 57.69
C GLU A 19 1.45 -84.11 56.62
N ARG A 20 2.62 -84.72 56.30
CA ARG A 20 3.48 -84.26 55.19
C ARG A 20 2.76 -84.36 53.87
N ARG A 21 2.00 -85.42 53.60
CA ARG A 21 1.17 -85.51 52.38
C ARG A 21 0.07 -84.43 52.35
N ARG A 22 -0.62 -84.17 53.48
CA ARG A 22 -1.61 -83.11 53.56
C ARG A 22 -0.99 -81.73 53.32
N ASN A 23 0.18 -81.45 53.89
CA ASN A 23 0.87 -80.17 53.71
C ASN A 23 1.42 -80.02 52.32
N ALA A 24 1.88 -81.13 51.69
CA ALA A 24 2.32 -81.08 50.30
C ALA A 24 1.16 -80.83 49.30
N VAL A 25 0.00 -81.46 49.54
CA VAL A 25 -1.20 -81.22 48.74
C VAL A 25 -1.69 -79.77 48.92
N ARG A 26 -1.70 -79.27 50.16
CA ARG A 26 -2.11 -77.90 50.47
C ARG A 26 -1.16 -76.87 49.80
N LYS A 27 0.11 -77.16 49.81
CA LYS A 27 1.12 -76.30 49.15
C LYS A 27 0.99 -76.29 47.63
N THR A 28 0.65 -77.42 47.00
CA THR A 28 0.41 -77.57 45.58
C THR A 28 -0.87 -76.85 45.17
N ASP A 29 -1.93 -76.93 45.99
CA ASP A 29 -3.20 -76.24 45.71
C ASP A 29 -3.02 -74.72 45.85
N ILE A 30 -2.35 -74.23 46.87
CA ILE A 30 -2.04 -72.79 47.03
C ILE A 30 -1.21 -72.29 45.85
N ASN A 31 -0.21 -73.01 45.40
CA ASN A 31 0.59 -72.64 44.27
C ASN A 31 -0.21 -72.68 42.93
N ARG A 32 -1.15 -73.61 42.82
CA ARG A 32 -2.07 -73.65 41.66
C ARG A 32 -3.02 -72.46 41.63
N TYR A 33 -3.63 -72.10 42.80
CA TYR A 33 -4.47 -70.93 42.92
C TYR A 33 -3.70 -69.61 42.65
N ALA A 34 -2.50 -69.45 43.21
CA ALA A 34 -1.66 -68.29 42.98
C ALA A 34 -1.20 -68.15 41.51
N LYS A 35 -0.93 -69.31 40.86
CA LYS A 35 -0.57 -69.31 39.43
C LYS A 35 -1.77 -69.01 38.51
N ALA A 36 -2.95 -69.51 38.88
CA ALA A 36 -4.20 -69.23 38.18
C ALA A 36 -4.60 -67.74 38.31
N GLU A 37 -4.46 -67.16 39.50
CA GLU A 37 -4.74 -65.75 39.75
C GLU A 37 -3.76 -64.83 39.00
N LYS A 38 -2.48 -65.15 39.00
CA LYS A 38 -1.48 -64.41 38.18
C LYS A 38 -1.77 -64.51 36.69
N ASN A 39 -2.14 -65.67 36.17
CA ASN A 39 -2.47 -65.83 34.78
C ASN A 39 -3.78 -65.09 34.41
N THR A 40 -4.76 -65.08 35.29
CA THR A 40 -5.99 -64.35 35.05
C THR A 40 -5.77 -62.84 35.10
N ALA A 41 -5.00 -62.33 36.06
CA ALA A 41 -4.60 -60.93 36.14
C ALA A 41 -3.73 -60.48 34.92
N GLY A 42 -2.80 -61.33 34.49
CA GLY A 42 -1.97 -61.06 33.29
C GLY A 42 -2.81 -61.02 32.01
N ASN A 43 -3.77 -61.92 31.86
CA ASN A 43 -4.65 -61.95 30.69
C ASN A 43 -5.64 -60.82 30.69
N THR A 44 -6.17 -60.35 31.83
CA THR A 44 -7.03 -59.18 31.94
C THR A 44 -6.25 -57.90 31.66
N PHE A 45 -5.02 -57.75 32.15
CA PHE A 45 -4.20 -56.60 31.88
C PHE A 45 -3.78 -56.52 30.38
N ALA A 46 -3.38 -57.63 29.79
CA ALA A 46 -3.08 -57.71 28.34
C ALA A 46 -4.34 -57.39 27.51
N GLY A 47 -5.50 -57.88 27.89
CA GLY A 47 -6.77 -57.58 27.27
C GLY A 47 -7.14 -56.09 27.33
N ILE A 48 -6.94 -55.46 28.49
CA ILE A 48 -7.15 -54.00 28.65
C ILE A 48 -6.17 -53.19 27.83
N MET A 49 -4.89 -53.58 27.79
CA MET A 49 -3.89 -52.91 26.98
C MET A 49 -4.15 -53.07 25.47
N CYS A 50 -4.60 -54.23 24.99
CA CYS A 50 -5.00 -54.46 23.63
C CYS A 50 -6.27 -53.64 23.26
N ALA A 51 -7.25 -53.59 24.17
CA ALA A 51 -8.46 -52.78 23.97
C ALA A 51 -8.14 -51.27 23.95
N ALA A 52 -7.30 -50.79 24.86
CA ALA A 52 -6.80 -49.41 24.89
C ALA A 52 -6.03 -49.06 23.62
N GLY A 53 -5.13 -49.92 23.15
CA GLY A 53 -4.41 -49.77 21.91
C GLY A 53 -5.32 -49.71 20.69
N GLY A 54 -6.37 -50.54 20.68
CA GLY A 54 -7.41 -50.51 19.64
C GLY A 54 -8.21 -49.20 19.61
N VAL A 55 -8.56 -48.69 20.78
CA VAL A 55 -9.25 -47.37 20.92
C VAL A 55 -8.33 -46.24 20.49
N LEU A 56 -7.08 -46.18 20.93
CA LEU A 56 -6.10 -45.18 20.54
C LEU A 56 -5.87 -45.18 19.00
N LYS A 57 -5.73 -46.36 18.41
CA LYS A 57 -5.59 -46.50 16.94
C LYS A 57 -6.82 -45.94 16.23
N ARG A 58 -8.05 -46.20 16.71
CA ARG A 58 -9.26 -45.66 16.10
C ARG A 58 -9.33 -44.14 16.24
N ILE A 59 -9.02 -43.59 17.42
CA ILE A 59 -8.94 -42.14 17.63
C ILE A 59 -7.94 -41.50 16.68
N PHE A 60 -6.73 -42.07 16.59
CA PHE A 60 -5.70 -41.59 15.68
C PHE A 60 -6.16 -41.63 14.21
N LEU A 61 -6.76 -42.75 13.77
CA LEU A 61 -7.29 -42.86 12.41
C LEU A 61 -8.41 -41.86 12.15
N THR A 62 -9.31 -41.68 13.09
CA THR A 62 -10.40 -40.70 12.97
C THR A 62 -9.84 -39.28 12.85
N LEU A 63 -8.89 -38.89 13.74
CA LEU A 63 -8.22 -37.61 13.66
C LEU A 63 -7.48 -37.41 12.32
N PHE A 64 -6.76 -38.46 11.87
CA PHE A 64 -6.07 -38.43 10.59
C PHE A 64 -7.03 -38.18 9.42
N PHE A 65 -8.16 -38.91 9.36
CA PHE A 65 -9.16 -38.71 8.31
C PHE A 65 -9.83 -37.35 8.40
N VAL A 66 -10.13 -36.86 9.60
CA VAL A 66 -10.67 -35.49 9.79
C VAL A 66 -9.68 -34.45 9.27
N CYS A 67 -8.41 -34.53 9.67
CA CYS A 67 -7.37 -33.62 9.16
C CYS A 67 -7.20 -33.71 7.64
N MET A 68 -7.24 -34.92 7.09
CA MET A 68 -7.13 -35.14 5.63
C MET A 68 -8.32 -34.51 4.89
N ILE A 69 -9.55 -34.76 5.35
CA ILE A 69 -10.76 -34.21 4.72
C ILE A 69 -10.76 -32.69 4.84
N THR A 70 -10.43 -32.15 6.02
CA THR A 70 -10.33 -30.71 6.23
C THR A 70 -9.26 -30.11 5.31
N GLY A 71 -8.10 -30.78 5.18
CA GLY A 71 -7.04 -30.36 4.25
C GLY A 71 -7.50 -30.33 2.79
N ILE A 72 -8.26 -31.33 2.36
CA ILE A 72 -8.84 -31.36 1.00
C ILE A 72 -9.85 -30.24 0.78
N ILE A 73 -10.75 -30.00 1.74
CA ILE A 73 -11.74 -28.90 1.65
C ILE A 73 -11.05 -27.56 1.55
N VAL A 74 -10.08 -27.31 2.43
CA VAL A 74 -9.27 -26.06 2.42
C VAL A 74 -8.55 -25.92 1.07
N SER A 75 -7.94 -27.00 0.57
CA SER A 75 -7.21 -26.96 -0.71
C SER A 75 -8.14 -26.66 -1.89
N ILE A 76 -9.36 -27.24 -1.91
CA ILE A 76 -10.35 -26.95 -2.95
C ILE A 76 -10.83 -25.50 -2.84
N SER A 77 -11.08 -25.00 -1.64
CA SER A 77 -11.51 -23.62 -1.41
C SER A 77 -10.44 -22.61 -1.85
N VAL A 78 -9.19 -22.88 -1.52
CA VAL A 78 -8.04 -22.05 -1.94
C VAL A 78 -7.87 -22.12 -3.47
N ALA A 79 -7.95 -23.30 -4.07
CA ALA A 79 -7.85 -23.46 -5.52
C ALA A 79 -9.00 -22.75 -6.26
N SER A 80 -10.22 -22.81 -5.74
CA SER A 80 -11.37 -22.08 -6.28
C SER A 80 -11.20 -20.57 -6.19
N PHE A 81 -10.70 -20.08 -5.04
CA PHE A 81 -10.38 -18.68 -4.84
C PHE A 81 -9.28 -18.19 -5.81
N ILE A 82 -8.19 -18.97 -5.94
CA ILE A 82 -7.11 -18.68 -6.88
C ILE A 82 -7.66 -18.65 -8.33
N TYR A 83 -8.51 -19.61 -8.68
CA TYR A 83 -9.10 -19.67 -10.01
C TYR A 83 -9.99 -18.46 -10.31
N SER A 84 -10.76 -17.96 -9.33
CA SER A 84 -11.57 -16.75 -9.50
C SER A 84 -10.74 -15.48 -9.69
N MET A 85 -9.50 -15.45 -9.21
CA MET A 85 -8.59 -14.30 -9.29
C MET A 85 -7.66 -14.32 -10.51
N LYS A 86 -7.62 -15.43 -11.27
CA LYS A 86 -6.63 -15.58 -12.36
C LYS A 86 -6.73 -14.54 -13.48
N ASP A 87 -7.93 -13.99 -13.69
CA ASP A 87 -8.22 -13.00 -14.73
C ASP A 87 -8.20 -11.56 -14.20
N GLU A 88 -7.83 -11.38 -12.91
CA GLU A 88 -7.66 -10.04 -12.34
C GLU A 88 -6.58 -9.27 -13.09
N SER A 89 -6.96 -8.11 -13.60
CA SER A 89 -6.10 -7.17 -14.28
C SER A 89 -6.36 -5.77 -13.76
N ILE A 90 -5.42 -4.87 -13.97
CA ILE A 90 -5.68 -3.45 -13.78
C ILE A 90 -6.19 -2.87 -15.09
N ASP A 91 -7.18 -2.01 -15.01
CA ASP A 91 -7.77 -1.33 -16.17
C ASP A 91 -6.94 -0.11 -16.62
N TYR A 92 -5.67 -0.07 -16.20
CA TYR A 92 -4.72 0.96 -16.59
C TYR A 92 -3.91 0.52 -17.82
N ASP A 93 -3.85 1.38 -18.83
CA ASP A 93 -2.94 1.22 -19.96
C ASP A 93 -1.64 1.98 -19.68
N LEU A 94 -0.55 1.26 -19.34
CA LEU A 94 0.73 1.88 -19.00
C LEU A 94 1.28 2.78 -20.13
N ASN A 95 0.95 2.49 -21.39
CA ASN A 95 1.35 3.36 -22.49
C ASN A 95 0.60 4.69 -22.50
N LYS A 96 -0.56 4.74 -21.86
CA LYS A 96 -1.35 5.97 -21.71
C LYS A 96 -1.02 6.72 -20.42
N LEU A 97 -0.30 6.14 -19.48
CA LEU A 97 0.19 6.88 -18.29
C LEU A 97 1.10 8.05 -18.69
N LYS A 98 1.82 7.95 -19.78
CA LYS A 98 2.55 9.06 -20.42
C LYS A 98 1.63 10.21 -20.86
N LEU A 99 0.35 9.89 -21.08
CA LEU A 99 -0.71 10.81 -21.42
C LEU A 99 -1.59 11.05 -20.19
N ASN A 100 -1.05 11.15 -18.99
CA ASN A 100 -1.78 11.70 -17.87
C ASN A 100 -2.22 13.09 -18.29
N TYR A 101 -3.43 13.11 -18.82
CA TYR A 101 -4.04 14.27 -19.41
C TYR A 101 -4.25 15.28 -18.29
N THR A 102 -3.39 16.27 -18.24
CA THR A 102 -3.70 17.49 -17.50
C THR A 102 -5.10 17.92 -17.94
N SER A 103 -6.01 18.05 -17.02
CA SER A 103 -7.33 18.58 -17.36
C SER A 103 -7.21 20.07 -17.65
N PHE A 104 -7.98 20.52 -18.61
CA PHE A 104 -7.94 21.91 -19.05
C PHE A 104 -9.32 22.56 -18.90
N ILE A 105 -9.31 23.78 -18.41
CA ILE A 105 -10.48 24.66 -18.43
C ILE A 105 -10.45 25.42 -19.76
N TYR A 106 -11.59 25.38 -20.43
CA TYR A 106 -11.86 26.13 -21.65
C TYR A 106 -12.88 27.22 -21.34
N VAL A 107 -12.66 28.40 -21.86
CA VAL A 107 -13.58 29.53 -21.85
C VAL A 107 -14.08 29.81 -23.26
N ASN A 108 -15.19 30.54 -23.37
CA ASN A 108 -15.65 30.99 -24.67
C ASN A 108 -14.59 31.85 -25.37
N GLY A 109 -14.51 31.74 -26.68
CA GLY A 109 -13.55 32.49 -27.47
C GLY A 109 -13.91 33.97 -27.59
N GLU A 110 -13.19 34.69 -28.47
CA GLU A 110 -13.36 36.10 -28.68
C GLU A 110 -14.82 36.45 -29.00
N GLY A 111 -15.39 37.40 -28.26
CA GLY A 111 -16.81 37.78 -28.37
C GLY A 111 -17.80 36.85 -27.67
N ASP A 112 -17.35 36.07 -26.68
CA ASP A 112 -18.16 35.09 -25.93
C ASP A 112 -18.76 33.99 -26.83
N ASP A 113 -17.98 33.54 -27.85
CA ASP A 113 -18.42 32.47 -28.77
C ASP A 113 -18.24 31.10 -28.18
N PRO A 114 -19.31 30.39 -27.79
CA PRO A 114 -19.22 29.04 -27.22
C PRO A 114 -18.85 27.96 -28.24
N ASN A 115 -18.89 28.27 -29.55
CA ASN A 115 -18.54 27.31 -30.60
C ASN A 115 -17.05 27.33 -30.90
N ASN A 116 -16.29 28.26 -30.36
CA ASN A 116 -14.86 28.37 -30.51
C ASN A 116 -14.15 28.50 -29.15
N PRO A 117 -14.25 27.49 -28.26
CA PRO A 117 -13.66 27.56 -26.94
C PRO A 117 -12.14 27.63 -27.02
N VAL A 118 -11.53 28.45 -26.19
CA VAL A 118 -10.09 28.61 -26.04
C VAL A 118 -9.61 28.02 -24.74
N GLU A 119 -8.44 27.43 -24.73
CA GLU A 119 -7.79 26.94 -23.54
C GLU A 119 -7.43 28.10 -22.63
N TYR A 120 -7.95 28.08 -21.40
CA TYR A 120 -7.75 29.13 -20.43
C TYR A 120 -6.73 28.76 -19.38
N GLN A 121 -6.88 27.58 -18.77
CA GLN A 121 -6.03 27.16 -17.67
C GLN A 121 -5.91 25.65 -17.60
N ALA A 122 -4.70 25.18 -17.33
CA ALA A 122 -4.45 23.80 -16.96
C ALA A 122 -4.66 23.60 -15.46
N LEU A 123 -5.31 22.50 -15.08
CA LEU A 123 -5.48 22.10 -13.70
C LEU A 123 -4.35 21.13 -13.34
N TYR A 124 -3.38 21.63 -12.61
CA TYR A 124 -2.33 20.79 -12.04
C TYR A 124 -2.76 20.41 -10.63
N SER A 125 -2.59 19.14 -10.28
CA SER A 125 -2.50 18.77 -8.87
C SER A 125 -1.25 19.47 -8.30
N GLY A 126 -1.28 19.85 -7.04
CA GLY A 126 -0.07 20.29 -6.34
C GLY A 126 1.00 19.19 -6.24
N GLU A 127 0.74 18.04 -6.84
CA GLU A 127 1.65 16.97 -7.13
C GLU A 127 2.34 17.30 -8.46
N ASN A 128 3.57 17.76 -8.36
CA ASN A 128 4.43 17.97 -9.50
C ASN A 128 4.71 16.62 -10.18
N ARG A 129 3.87 16.21 -11.15
CA ARG A 129 4.10 15.04 -12.00
C ARG A 129 4.63 15.49 -13.34
N VAL A 130 5.92 15.48 -13.51
CA VAL A 130 6.56 15.64 -14.80
C VAL A 130 6.95 14.26 -15.29
N TRP A 131 6.29 13.79 -16.35
CA TRP A 131 6.63 12.51 -16.97
C TRP A 131 7.97 12.63 -17.71
N VAL A 132 8.87 11.69 -17.43
CA VAL A 132 10.16 11.56 -18.12
C VAL A 132 10.18 10.27 -18.92
N ASP A 133 10.66 10.35 -20.16
CA ASP A 133 10.84 9.17 -20.98
C ASP A 133 11.92 8.26 -20.40
N PHE A 134 11.71 6.93 -20.54
CA PHE A 134 12.64 5.95 -19.99
C PHE A 134 14.09 6.15 -20.45
N ALA A 135 14.28 6.64 -21.67
CA ALA A 135 15.60 6.93 -22.23
C ALA A 135 16.30 8.13 -21.56
N GLU A 136 15.53 9.06 -20.99
CA GLU A 136 16.03 10.27 -20.32
C GLU A 136 16.35 10.04 -18.85
N ILE A 137 15.81 8.96 -18.24
CA ILE A 137 16.15 8.60 -16.87
C ILE A 137 17.56 8.00 -16.85
N PRO A 138 18.48 8.47 -15.98
CA PRO A 138 19.83 7.91 -15.87
C PRO A 138 19.83 6.44 -15.55
N GLU A 139 20.83 5.71 -16.04
CA GLU A 139 21.01 4.28 -15.66
C GLU A 139 21.27 4.13 -14.16
N ASP A 140 21.93 5.11 -13.52
CA ASP A 140 22.17 5.12 -12.09
C ASP A 140 20.87 5.15 -11.28
N MET A 141 19.87 5.93 -11.71
CA MET A 141 18.55 5.96 -11.08
C MET A 141 17.81 4.63 -11.23
N LYS A 142 17.81 4.06 -12.44
CA LYS A 142 17.20 2.76 -12.72
C LYS A 142 17.82 1.67 -11.88
N ASN A 143 19.15 1.64 -11.82
CA ASN A 143 19.91 0.66 -11.06
C ASN A 143 19.75 0.84 -9.55
N ALA A 144 19.76 2.07 -9.03
CA ALA A 144 19.54 2.35 -7.63
C ALA A 144 18.20 1.79 -7.14
N ILE A 145 17.13 2.04 -7.88
CA ILE A 145 15.80 1.50 -7.57
C ILE A 145 15.77 -0.03 -7.66
N ILE A 146 16.32 -0.62 -8.71
CA ILE A 146 16.34 -2.09 -8.85
C ILE A 146 17.13 -2.72 -7.70
N CYS A 147 18.30 -2.20 -7.39
CA CYS A 147 19.18 -2.75 -6.35
C CYS A 147 18.53 -2.69 -4.96
N ILE A 148 17.84 -1.60 -4.63
CA ILE A 148 17.28 -1.42 -3.29
C ILE A 148 15.89 -2.03 -3.12
N GLU A 149 15.04 -1.98 -4.15
CA GLU A 149 13.65 -2.43 -4.07
C GLU A 149 13.47 -3.87 -4.55
N ASP A 150 14.12 -4.25 -5.65
CA ASP A 150 13.86 -5.52 -6.33
C ASP A 150 15.05 -6.02 -7.15
N LYS A 151 16.12 -6.44 -6.48
CA LYS A 151 17.38 -6.83 -7.11
C LYS A 151 17.29 -7.93 -8.19
N ARG A 152 16.19 -8.69 -8.21
CA ARG A 152 15.92 -9.69 -9.25
C ARG A 152 14.79 -9.27 -10.19
N PHE A 153 14.51 -7.97 -10.28
CA PHE A 153 13.45 -7.42 -11.12
C PHE A 153 13.50 -7.94 -12.55
N ARG A 154 14.70 -8.05 -13.13
CA ARG A 154 14.90 -8.52 -14.51
C ARG A 154 14.71 -10.03 -14.70
N GLU A 155 14.66 -10.81 -13.62
CA GLU A 155 14.65 -12.27 -13.66
C GLU A 155 13.26 -12.88 -13.45
N HIS A 156 12.44 -12.29 -12.59
CA HIS A 156 11.10 -12.81 -12.28
C HIS A 156 10.02 -12.24 -13.20
N HIS A 157 8.81 -12.81 -13.13
CA HIS A 157 7.64 -12.40 -13.92
C HIS A 157 6.53 -11.84 -13.02
N GLY A 158 6.73 -10.65 -12.47
CA GLY A 158 5.77 -9.93 -11.64
C GLY A 158 5.88 -10.22 -10.15
N VAL A 159 6.27 -11.43 -9.78
CA VAL A 159 6.41 -11.86 -8.38
C VAL A 159 7.73 -12.59 -8.18
N ASP A 160 8.51 -12.16 -7.22
CA ASP A 160 9.69 -12.87 -6.76
C ASP A 160 9.29 -13.93 -5.73
N TRP A 161 9.08 -15.16 -6.17
CA TRP A 161 8.65 -16.27 -5.31
C TRP A 161 9.66 -16.64 -4.24
N ILE A 162 10.96 -16.42 -4.47
CA ILE A 162 12.01 -16.71 -3.49
C ILE A 162 11.95 -15.69 -2.34
N ARG A 163 11.85 -14.40 -2.67
CA ARG A 163 11.65 -13.33 -1.66
C ARG A 163 10.33 -13.50 -0.92
N THR A 164 9.25 -13.78 -1.65
CA THR A 164 7.93 -13.99 -1.05
C THR A 164 7.93 -15.15 -0.06
N ALA A 165 8.53 -16.29 -0.43
CA ALA A 165 8.66 -17.44 0.47
C ALA A 165 9.55 -17.11 1.69
N GLY A 166 10.65 -16.38 1.50
CA GLY A 166 11.48 -15.89 2.59
C GLY A 166 10.74 -14.97 3.55
N ALA A 167 9.95 -14.01 3.03
CA ALA A 167 9.14 -13.11 3.85
C ALA A 167 8.08 -13.88 4.67
N VAL A 168 7.44 -14.89 4.08
CA VAL A 168 6.49 -15.75 4.80
C VAL A 168 7.18 -16.56 5.90
N LEU A 169 8.35 -17.11 5.64
CA LEU A 169 9.13 -17.85 6.67
C LEU A 169 9.53 -16.94 7.83
N ASN A 170 9.89 -15.69 7.56
CA ASN A 170 10.28 -14.72 8.60
C ASN A 170 9.14 -14.33 9.52
N LEU A 171 7.88 -14.35 9.05
CA LEU A 171 6.72 -14.18 9.93
C LEU A 171 6.66 -15.25 11.03
N PHE A 172 7.22 -16.43 10.79
CA PHE A 172 7.27 -17.52 11.77
C PHE A 172 8.56 -17.50 12.62
N THR A 173 9.65 -16.95 12.12
CA THR A 173 10.96 -16.94 12.82
C THR A 173 11.21 -15.68 13.62
N GLY A 174 10.46 -14.59 13.36
CA GLY A 174 10.58 -13.32 14.06
C GLY A 174 11.84 -12.51 13.71
N ASP A 175 12.52 -12.86 12.62
CA ASP A 175 13.72 -12.17 12.18
C ASP A 175 13.34 -10.92 11.38
N SER A 176 13.63 -9.72 11.92
CA SER A 176 13.18 -8.43 11.38
C SER A 176 14.10 -7.84 10.30
N ASN A 177 15.16 -8.53 9.91
CA ASN A 177 16.23 -7.98 9.08
C ASN A 177 16.08 -8.21 7.56
N MET A 178 14.90 -8.56 7.06
CA MET A 178 14.75 -8.77 5.62
C MET A 178 13.95 -7.67 4.93
N TYR A 179 14.44 -7.27 3.77
CA TYR A 179 13.81 -6.37 2.79
C TYR A 179 12.36 -6.79 2.50
N GLY A 180 11.49 -5.82 2.21
CA GLY A 180 10.10 -6.08 1.88
C GLY A 180 9.92 -7.13 0.77
N GLY A 181 8.94 -8.02 0.91
CA GLY A 181 8.70 -9.11 -0.04
C GLY A 181 8.00 -8.70 -1.35
N SER A 182 7.66 -7.42 -1.53
CA SER A 182 6.95 -6.93 -2.72
C SER A 182 7.95 -6.55 -3.83
N THR A 183 7.58 -6.84 -5.08
CA THR A 183 8.35 -6.47 -6.28
C THR A 183 8.01 -5.04 -6.73
N ILE A 184 8.84 -4.44 -7.60
CA ILE A 184 8.55 -3.16 -8.26
C ILE A 184 7.19 -3.20 -8.97
N THR A 185 6.88 -4.31 -9.66
CA THR A 185 5.59 -4.49 -10.35
C THR A 185 4.41 -4.47 -9.38
N GLN A 186 4.53 -5.11 -8.22
CA GLN A 186 3.51 -5.10 -7.17
C GLN A 186 3.35 -3.71 -6.54
N GLN A 187 4.46 -3.00 -6.32
CA GLN A 187 4.43 -1.63 -5.81
C GLN A 187 3.79 -0.67 -6.83
N LEU A 188 4.09 -0.81 -8.13
CA LEU A 188 3.44 -0.04 -9.18
C LEU A 188 1.92 -0.22 -9.14
N ILE A 189 1.44 -1.46 -9.05
CA ILE A 189 0.01 -1.75 -8.97
C ILE A 189 -0.62 -1.07 -7.76
N LYS A 190 0.02 -1.18 -6.59
CA LYS A 190 -0.44 -0.53 -5.37
C LYS A 190 -0.55 0.99 -5.54
N ASN A 191 0.45 1.62 -6.17
CA ASN A 191 0.46 3.07 -6.41
C ASN A 191 -0.62 3.51 -7.41
N LEU A 192 -0.88 2.69 -8.45
CA LEU A 192 -1.91 2.99 -9.46
C LEU A 192 -3.34 2.78 -8.95
N THR A 193 -3.55 1.81 -8.06
CA THR A 193 -4.90 1.49 -7.55
C THR A 193 -5.27 2.22 -6.28
N GLY A 194 -4.31 2.84 -5.60
CA GLY A 194 -4.52 3.48 -4.28
C GLY A 194 -4.95 2.51 -3.17
N ASP A 195 -4.97 1.19 -3.45
CA ASP A 195 -5.46 0.17 -2.53
C ASP A 195 -4.45 -0.09 -1.41
N ASN A 196 -4.67 0.53 -0.26
CA ASN A 196 -3.83 0.44 0.93
C ASN A 196 -4.36 -0.55 1.99
N ASP A 197 -5.46 -1.28 1.73
CA ASP A 197 -6.03 -2.21 2.69
C ASP A 197 -5.05 -3.32 3.08
N VAL A 198 -4.98 -3.61 4.37
CA VAL A 198 -4.14 -4.68 4.90
C VAL A 198 -4.97 -5.97 4.95
N SER A 199 -5.14 -6.64 3.81
CA SER A 199 -5.87 -7.91 3.72
C SER A 199 -5.12 -8.94 2.88
N LEU A 200 -5.32 -10.23 3.18
CA LEU A 200 -4.78 -11.33 2.38
C LEU A 200 -5.39 -11.33 0.97
N THR A 201 -6.68 -11.02 0.84
CA THR A 201 -7.37 -10.94 -0.44
C THR A 201 -6.71 -9.91 -1.34
N ARG A 202 -6.50 -8.68 -0.84
CA ARG A 202 -5.78 -7.64 -1.58
C ARG A 202 -4.41 -8.13 -2.05
N LYS A 203 -3.62 -8.77 -1.16
CA LYS A 203 -2.27 -9.24 -1.54
C LYS A 203 -2.31 -10.32 -2.62
N VAL A 204 -3.30 -11.20 -2.59
CA VAL A 204 -3.49 -12.21 -3.65
C VAL A 204 -3.91 -11.54 -4.97
N THR A 205 -4.83 -10.59 -4.92
CA THR A 205 -5.24 -9.80 -6.09
C THR A 205 -4.05 -9.04 -6.69
N GLU A 206 -3.24 -8.38 -5.87
CA GLU A 206 -2.00 -7.71 -6.29
C GLU A 206 -1.03 -8.66 -7.02
N ILE A 207 -0.86 -9.88 -6.50
CA ILE A 207 -0.02 -10.91 -7.13
C ILE A 207 -0.54 -11.25 -8.53
N PHE A 208 -1.84 -11.52 -8.70
CA PHE A 208 -2.41 -11.84 -10.02
C PHE A 208 -2.35 -10.67 -10.98
N ARG A 209 -2.62 -9.47 -10.51
CA ARG A 209 -2.46 -8.24 -11.30
C ARG A 209 -1.02 -8.05 -11.76
N ALA A 210 -0.03 -8.31 -10.89
CA ALA A 210 1.40 -8.24 -11.24
C ALA A 210 1.79 -9.27 -12.31
N LEU A 211 1.34 -10.52 -12.16
CA LEU A 211 1.58 -11.58 -13.14
C LEU A 211 0.94 -11.25 -14.51
N ASN A 212 -0.26 -10.67 -14.52
CA ASN A 212 -0.95 -10.30 -15.74
C ASN A 212 -0.37 -9.04 -16.39
N LEU A 213 0.08 -8.08 -15.58
CA LEU A 213 0.75 -6.87 -16.07
C LEU A 213 2.04 -7.21 -16.82
N GLU A 214 2.87 -8.10 -16.29
CA GLU A 214 4.13 -8.54 -16.93
C GLU A 214 3.94 -9.46 -18.15
N LYS A 215 2.74 -9.99 -18.38
CA LYS A 215 2.40 -10.62 -19.65
C LYS A 215 2.13 -9.59 -20.76
N LYS A 216 1.68 -8.40 -20.38
CA LYS A 216 1.24 -7.35 -21.29
C LYS A 216 2.35 -6.34 -21.61
N TYR A 217 3.23 -6.04 -20.64
CA TYR A 217 4.24 -4.99 -20.74
C TYR A 217 5.65 -5.51 -20.46
N SER A 218 6.64 -4.93 -21.11
CA SER A 218 8.05 -5.22 -20.84
C SER A 218 8.50 -4.65 -19.49
N LYS A 219 9.61 -5.17 -18.97
CA LYS A 219 10.26 -4.68 -17.75
C LYS A 219 10.56 -3.19 -17.81
N ASP A 220 11.00 -2.68 -18.96
CA ASP A 220 11.34 -1.29 -19.13
C ASP A 220 10.11 -0.37 -19.07
N VAL A 221 8.99 -0.80 -19.66
CA VAL A 221 7.71 -0.07 -19.57
C VAL A 221 7.20 -0.04 -18.11
N ILE A 222 7.32 -1.15 -17.40
CA ILE A 222 6.92 -1.24 -16.00
C ILE A 222 7.81 -0.37 -15.10
N LEU A 223 9.13 -0.41 -15.32
CA LEU A 223 10.07 0.40 -14.55
C LEU A 223 9.88 1.90 -14.85
N ALA A 224 9.68 2.27 -16.12
CA ALA A 224 9.36 3.65 -16.51
C ALA A 224 8.10 4.15 -15.79
N ALA A 225 7.03 3.36 -15.82
CA ALA A 225 5.80 3.70 -15.14
C ALA A 225 6.01 3.84 -13.61
N TYR A 226 6.75 2.92 -13.00
CA TYR A 226 7.06 2.98 -11.57
C TYR A 226 7.81 4.27 -11.20
N LEU A 227 8.90 4.58 -11.91
CA LEU A 227 9.75 5.76 -11.67
C LEU A 227 8.99 7.08 -11.86
N ASN A 228 7.95 7.10 -12.69
CA ASN A 228 7.12 8.28 -12.91
C ASN A 228 5.91 8.40 -11.95
N VAL A 229 5.57 7.34 -11.21
CA VAL A 229 4.35 7.31 -10.37
C VAL A 229 4.66 7.23 -8.88
N VAL A 230 5.80 6.65 -8.50
CA VAL A 230 6.14 6.42 -7.09
C VAL A 230 6.29 7.74 -6.33
N ASN A 231 5.80 7.77 -5.10
CA ASN A 231 5.89 8.92 -4.21
C ASN A 231 7.26 9.02 -3.55
N PHE A 232 7.90 10.17 -3.69
CA PHE A 232 9.20 10.52 -3.11
C PHE A 232 9.11 11.51 -1.94
N GLY A 233 7.94 11.69 -1.34
CA GLY A 233 7.74 12.64 -0.24
C GLY A 233 7.55 14.08 -0.71
N SER A 234 7.15 14.97 0.20
CA SER A 234 6.92 16.40 -0.08
C SER A 234 5.98 16.68 -1.27
N GLY A 235 5.02 15.79 -1.55
CA GLY A 235 4.12 15.91 -2.71
C GLY A 235 4.75 15.53 -4.06
N CYS A 236 5.99 15.07 -4.09
CA CYS A 236 6.65 14.66 -5.33
C CYS A 236 6.24 13.26 -5.75
N ASN A 237 5.59 13.13 -6.89
CA ASN A 237 5.32 11.88 -7.56
C ASN A 237 6.17 11.79 -8.84
N GLY A 238 6.99 10.76 -8.93
CA GLY A 238 7.96 10.57 -10.00
C GLY A 238 9.32 11.20 -9.77
N VAL A 239 10.32 10.61 -10.43
CA VAL A 239 11.75 10.97 -10.25
C VAL A 239 12.09 12.38 -10.71
N GLN A 240 11.42 12.90 -11.74
CA GLN A 240 11.66 14.26 -12.23
C GLN A 240 11.26 15.30 -11.18
N SER A 241 10.07 15.13 -10.61
CA SER A 241 9.60 16.03 -9.55
C SER A 241 10.49 15.99 -8.32
N ALA A 242 11.00 14.79 -7.98
CA ALA A 242 11.95 14.63 -6.88
C ALA A 242 13.29 15.33 -7.18
N ALA A 243 13.83 15.16 -8.39
CA ALA A 243 15.07 15.82 -8.80
C ALA A 243 14.94 17.35 -8.78
N ASN A 244 13.84 17.88 -9.30
CA ASN A 244 13.57 19.32 -9.31
C ASN A 244 13.47 19.86 -7.87
N LEU A 245 12.70 19.21 -6.98
CA LEU A 245 12.52 19.69 -5.61
C LEU A 245 13.81 19.57 -4.77
N TYR A 246 14.46 18.43 -4.84
CA TYR A 246 15.58 18.16 -3.95
C TYR A 246 16.90 18.72 -4.44
N PHE A 247 17.09 18.83 -5.76
CA PHE A 247 18.35 19.24 -6.37
C PHE A 247 18.25 20.42 -7.34
N GLY A 248 17.03 20.89 -7.66
CA GLY A 248 16.81 22.03 -8.55
C GLY A 248 17.25 21.79 -10.01
N LYS A 249 17.25 20.52 -10.46
CA LYS A 249 17.68 20.12 -11.81
C LYS A 249 16.86 18.98 -12.39
N ASP A 250 16.99 18.75 -13.68
CA ASP A 250 16.35 17.62 -14.32
C ASP A 250 16.97 16.28 -13.88
N ILE A 251 16.16 15.21 -13.84
CA ILE A 251 16.64 13.89 -13.43
C ILE A 251 17.79 13.39 -14.29
N GLN A 252 17.80 13.72 -15.59
CA GLN A 252 18.87 13.34 -16.53
C GLN A 252 20.25 13.91 -16.15
N ASP A 253 20.27 15.00 -15.37
CA ASP A 253 21.48 15.69 -14.92
C ASP A 253 21.88 15.28 -13.48
N CYS A 254 21.11 14.38 -12.84
CA CYS A 254 21.44 13.85 -11.53
C CYS A 254 22.58 12.82 -11.62
N ASP A 255 23.54 12.96 -10.71
CA ASP A 255 24.63 12.01 -10.58
C ASP A 255 24.27 10.78 -9.74
N LEU A 256 25.25 9.88 -9.53
CA LEU A 256 25.05 8.62 -8.81
C LEU A 256 24.60 8.85 -7.34
N ALA A 257 25.24 9.81 -6.65
CA ALA A 257 24.92 10.07 -5.25
C ALA A 257 23.51 10.63 -5.09
N GLU A 258 23.10 11.56 -5.97
CA GLU A 258 21.76 12.13 -6.01
C GLU A 258 20.69 11.10 -6.35
N CYS A 259 20.94 10.27 -7.36
CA CYS A 259 20.07 9.15 -7.71
C CYS A 259 19.87 8.18 -6.54
N ALA A 260 20.92 7.88 -5.80
CA ALA A 260 20.85 7.03 -4.61
C ALA A 260 20.07 7.69 -3.47
N ALA A 261 20.20 9.01 -3.28
CA ALA A 261 19.43 9.78 -2.29
C ALA A 261 17.92 9.73 -2.61
N ILE A 262 17.54 9.97 -3.86
CA ILE A 262 16.15 9.87 -4.33
C ILE A 262 15.63 8.43 -4.14
N ALA A 263 16.38 7.42 -4.60
CA ALA A 263 15.97 6.02 -4.48
C ALA A 263 15.73 5.59 -3.02
N GLY A 264 16.52 6.12 -2.09
CA GLY A 264 16.38 5.84 -0.66
C GLY A 264 15.04 6.25 -0.06
N ILE A 265 14.34 7.22 -0.66
CA ILE A 265 13.08 7.77 -0.13
C ILE A 265 11.92 6.78 -0.26
N THR A 266 11.91 5.92 -1.28
CA THR A 266 10.79 5.04 -1.64
C THR A 266 10.30 4.15 -0.51
N GLN A 267 11.18 3.67 0.36
CA GLN A 267 10.82 2.77 1.46
C GLN A 267 9.87 3.44 2.49
N ASN A 268 10.13 4.71 2.80
CA ASN A 268 9.29 5.50 3.70
C ASN A 268 9.48 6.99 3.39
N PRO A 269 8.60 7.57 2.55
CA PRO A 269 8.73 8.94 2.06
C PRO A 269 8.75 10.03 3.14
N TYR A 270 8.18 9.78 4.30
CA TYR A 270 8.26 10.70 5.44
C TYR A 270 9.60 10.59 6.17
N LYS A 271 9.99 9.36 6.53
CA LYS A 271 11.19 9.09 7.35
C LYS A 271 12.48 9.46 6.62
N TYR A 272 12.53 9.20 5.32
CA TYR A 272 13.72 9.43 4.50
C TYR A 272 13.61 10.69 3.63
N ASN A 273 12.70 11.59 3.97
CA ASN A 273 12.59 12.88 3.31
C ASN A 273 13.83 13.72 3.59
N PRO A 274 14.62 14.13 2.59
CA PRO A 274 15.88 14.84 2.81
C PRO A 274 15.70 16.24 3.39
N LEU A 275 14.56 16.89 3.14
CA LEU A 275 14.27 18.24 3.69
C LEU A 275 13.88 18.18 5.17
N LEU A 276 13.25 17.08 5.60
CA LEU A 276 12.77 16.90 6.97
C LEU A 276 13.78 16.12 7.83
N HIS A 277 14.45 15.14 7.25
CA HIS A 277 15.31 14.19 7.94
C HIS A 277 16.59 13.90 7.15
N PRO A 278 17.48 14.89 6.91
CA PRO A 278 18.66 14.76 6.05
C PRO A 278 19.59 13.61 6.47
N GLU A 279 19.84 13.45 7.78
CA GLU A 279 20.69 12.38 8.28
C GLU A 279 20.10 10.97 8.09
N ALA A 280 18.77 10.83 8.16
CA ALA A 280 18.12 9.57 7.88
C ALA A 280 18.16 9.25 6.37
N ASN A 281 18.00 10.27 5.51
CA ASN A 281 18.17 10.13 4.07
C ASN A 281 19.60 9.73 3.72
N LYS A 282 20.62 10.42 4.26
CA LYS A 282 22.04 10.10 4.06
C LYS A 282 22.35 8.64 4.41
N THR A 283 21.92 8.19 5.59
CA THR A 283 22.13 6.80 6.01
C THR A 283 21.48 5.80 5.03
N ARG A 284 20.31 6.14 4.52
CA ARG A 284 19.60 5.31 3.55
C ARG A 284 20.23 5.36 2.17
N GLN A 285 20.68 6.53 1.70
CA GLN A 285 21.47 6.73 0.48
C GLN A 285 22.72 5.86 0.48
N GLN A 286 23.50 5.89 1.57
CA GLN A 286 24.70 5.05 1.73
C GLN A 286 24.37 3.56 1.70
N THR A 287 23.19 3.16 2.21
CA THR A 287 22.68 1.78 2.06
C THR A 287 22.40 1.45 0.59
N VAL A 288 21.80 2.37 -0.17
CA VAL A 288 21.55 2.18 -1.61
C VAL A 288 22.86 2.02 -2.37
N LEU A 289 23.85 2.90 -2.14
CA LEU A 289 25.17 2.84 -2.75
C LEU A 289 25.88 1.52 -2.42
N THR A 290 25.78 1.06 -1.18
CA THR A 290 26.36 -0.23 -0.75
C THR A 290 25.69 -1.41 -1.49
N GLU A 291 24.36 -1.40 -1.62
CA GLU A 291 23.66 -2.44 -2.37
C GLU A 291 24.00 -2.43 -3.86
N MET A 292 24.19 -1.25 -4.47
CA MET A 292 24.62 -1.13 -5.86
C MET A 292 26.05 -1.69 -6.04
N HIS A 293 26.95 -1.40 -5.12
CA HIS A 293 28.32 -1.92 -5.13
C HIS A 293 28.35 -3.44 -4.89
N ASP A 294 27.67 -3.96 -3.89
CA ASP A 294 27.62 -5.38 -3.55
C ASP A 294 27.00 -6.23 -4.68
N GLN A 295 26.11 -5.63 -5.47
CA GLN A 295 25.54 -6.26 -6.67
C GLN A 295 26.40 -6.07 -7.93
N GLY A 296 27.54 -5.39 -7.83
CA GLY A 296 28.50 -5.20 -8.92
C GLY A 296 28.01 -4.25 -10.02
N VAL A 297 27.07 -3.36 -9.69
CA VAL A 297 26.48 -2.40 -10.64
C VAL A 297 27.35 -1.15 -10.77
N ILE A 298 28.04 -0.78 -9.71
CA ILE A 298 29.02 0.31 -9.66
C ILE A 298 30.39 -0.22 -9.27
N THR A 299 31.44 0.46 -9.71
CA THR A 299 32.82 0.12 -9.38
C THR A 299 33.24 0.63 -8.02
N ASP A 300 34.33 0.08 -7.45
CA ASP A 300 34.92 0.54 -6.18
C ASP A 300 35.17 2.07 -6.19
N ARG A 301 35.61 2.62 -7.32
CA ARG A 301 35.89 4.04 -7.45
C ARG A 301 34.60 4.86 -7.38
N GLU A 302 33.59 4.52 -8.18
CA GLU A 302 32.29 5.21 -8.20
C GLU A 302 31.62 5.14 -6.82
N TYR A 303 31.73 3.97 -6.14
CA TYR A 303 31.23 3.82 -4.79
C TYR A 303 31.91 4.77 -3.80
N GLN A 304 33.24 4.88 -3.81
CA GLN A 304 33.97 5.77 -2.91
C GLN A 304 33.67 7.25 -3.19
N GLU A 305 33.65 7.65 -4.46
CA GLU A 305 33.31 9.01 -4.88
C GLU A 305 31.89 9.40 -4.42
N ALA A 306 30.90 8.56 -4.66
CA ALA A 306 29.51 8.81 -4.25
C ALA A 306 29.30 8.77 -2.73
N MET A 307 30.04 7.93 -2.01
CA MET A 307 30.01 7.90 -0.54
C MET A 307 30.60 9.19 0.07
N GLU A 308 31.71 9.72 -0.50
CA GLU A 308 32.28 10.99 -0.07
C GLU A 308 31.32 12.16 -0.35
N GLU A 309 30.69 12.16 -1.52
CA GLU A 309 29.71 13.16 -1.89
C GLU A 309 28.49 13.13 -0.96
N SER A 310 28.00 11.96 -0.57
CA SER A 310 26.89 11.78 0.35
C SER A 310 27.09 12.46 1.71
N GLU A 311 28.35 12.62 2.16
CA GLU A 311 28.67 13.30 3.42
C GLU A 311 28.46 14.81 3.36
N HIS A 312 28.50 15.40 2.18
CA HIS A 312 28.46 16.86 1.95
C HIS A 312 27.25 17.30 1.13
N MET A 313 26.31 16.37 0.83
CA MET A 313 25.16 16.65 0.00
C MET A 313 24.25 17.71 0.60
N THR A 314 23.80 18.63 -0.24
CA THR A 314 22.85 19.68 0.11
C THR A 314 21.58 19.57 -0.72
N PHE A 315 20.46 19.96 -0.14
CA PHE A 315 19.15 19.89 -0.80
C PHE A 315 18.59 21.31 -0.96
N VAL A 316 18.05 21.61 -2.13
CA VAL A 316 17.50 22.92 -2.48
C VAL A 316 16.19 23.18 -1.74
N GLY A 317 15.25 22.24 -1.82
CA GLY A 317 13.93 22.39 -1.21
C GLY A 317 13.04 23.39 -1.94
N TYR A 318 12.00 23.85 -1.25
CA TYR A 318 11.12 24.90 -1.77
C TYR A 318 11.88 26.23 -1.71
N THR A 319 12.13 26.83 -2.86
CA THR A 319 12.71 28.18 -2.93
C THR A 319 11.62 29.22 -2.74
N ASP A 320 11.79 30.10 -1.74
CA ASP A 320 10.99 31.32 -1.58
C ASP A 320 11.38 32.36 -2.66
N SER A 321 11.44 31.97 -3.91
CA SER A 321 11.84 32.89 -4.97
C SER A 321 10.63 33.60 -5.57
N SER A 322 10.61 34.89 -5.35
CA SER A 322 9.82 35.88 -6.08
C SER A 322 10.32 36.09 -7.53
N ASP A 323 11.03 35.12 -8.13
CA ASP A 323 11.53 35.17 -9.49
C ASP A 323 10.81 34.18 -10.40
N ASP A 324 10.50 34.63 -11.59
CA ASP A 324 9.59 34.13 -12.63
C ASP A 324 9.77 32.69 -13.16
N ASN A 325 10.41 31.76 -12.42
CA ASN A 325 10.50 30.33 -12.73
C ASN A 325 9.92 29.44 -11.63
N ASP A 326 8.89 29.95 -10.91
CA ASP A 326 8.29 29.29 -9.77
C ASP A 326 7.42 28.10 -10.19
N THR A 327 7.78 26.91 -9.72
CA THR A 327 6.95 25.69 -9.79
C THR A 327 5.89 25.63 -8.66
N THR A 328 5.59 26.74 -8.02
CA THR A 328 4.44 26.82 -7.12
C THR A 328 3.18 26.65 -7.94
N VAL A 329 2.27 25.82 -7.44
CA VAL A 329 0.92 25.70 -8.03
C VAL A 329 0.34 27.11 -8.09
N PRO A 330 0.05 27.63 -9.29
CA PRO A 330 -0.47 28.99 -9.41
C PRO A 330 -1.75 29.10 -8.57
N ILE A 331 -1.87 30.20 -7.84
CA ILE A 331 -3.11 30.47 -7.12
C ILE A 331 -4.18 30.76 -8.17
N TRP A 332 -5.17 29.88 -8.22
CA TRP A 332 -6.28 30.02 -9.15
C TRP A 332 -7.14 31.23 -8.79
N ASN A 333 -7.85 31.76 -9.76
CA ASN A 333 -8.88 32.75 -9.48
C ASN A 333 -10.05 32.13 -8.69
N TRP A 334 -10.91 32.93 -8.12
CA TRP A 334 -12.06 32.48 -7.34
C TRP A 334 -13.04 31.65 -8.15
N TYR A 335 -13.17 31.95 -9.45
CA TYR A 335 -14.03 31.21 -10.35
C TYR A 335 -13.52 29.78 -10.56
N THR A 336 -12.26 29.64 -10.82
CA THR A 336 -11.62 28.31 -10.99
C THR A 336 -11.80 27.41 -9.76
N ASP A 337 -11.65 27.97 -8.56
CA ASP A 337 -11.93 27.21 -7.32
C ASP A 337 -13.39 26.75 -7.23
N THR A 338 -14.34 27.62 -7.59
CA THR A 338 -15.77 27.29 -7.60
C THR A 338 -16.06 26.20 -8.63
N LEU A 339 -15.55 26.37 -9.85
CA LEU A 339 -15.71 25.41 -10.94
C LEU A 339 -15.13 24.03 -10.57
N PHE A 340 -13.98 24.01 -9.90
CA PHE A 340 -13.37 22.76 -9.43
C PHE A 340 -14.30 22.01 -8.48
N GLU A 341 -14.89 22.68 -7.51
CA GLU A 341 -15.82 22.07 -6.55
C GLU A 341 -17.11 21.59 -7.23
N ASP A 342 -17.63 22.34 -8.20
CA ASP A 342 -18.82 21.95 -8.97
C ASP A 342 -18.53 20.68 -9.79
N VAL A 343 -17.46 20.67 -10.58
CA VAL A 343 -17.05 19.49 -11.37
C VAL A 343 -16.79 18.27 -10.49
N LYS A 344 -16.15 18.44 -9.33
CA LYS A 344 -15.94 17.37 -8.35
C LYS A 344 -17.28 16.77 -7.90
N ASN A 345 -18.24 17.61 -7.53
CA ASN A 345 -19.55 17.17 -7.06
C ASN A 345 -20.33 16.47 -8.18
N ASP A 346 -20.28 16.98 -9.40
CA ASP A 346 -20.91 16.37 -10.57
C ASP A 346 -20.32 14.99 -10.88
N LEU A 347 -18.99 14.83 -10.81
CA LEU A 347 -18.33 13.54 -11.00
C LEU A 347 -18.70 12.54 -9.90
N MET A 348 -18.76 12.99 -8.64
CA MET A 348 -19.20 12.14 -7.53
C MET A 348 -20.63 11.62 -7.74
N GLU A 349 -21.54 12.46 -8.19
CA GLU A 349 -22.92 12.08 -8.46
C GLU A 349 -23.04 11.18 -9.71
N LEU A 350 -22.39 11.56 -10.81
CA LEU A 350 -22.49 10.88 -12.10
C LEU A 350 -21.91 9.45 -12.05
N TYR A 351 -20.76 9.29 -11.39
CA TYR A 351 -20.06 8.01 -11.35
C TYR A 351 -20.19 7.28 -10.00
N ASN A 352 -20.89 7.85 -9.03
CA ASN A 352 -21.05 7.32 -7.66
C ASN A 352 -19.69 6.97 -7.02
N ILE A 353 -18.76 7.91 -7.10
CA ILE A 353 -17.38 7.78 -6.59
C ILE A 353 -17.13 8.68 -5.39
N SER A 354 -16.03 8.43 -4.66
CA SER A 354 -15.62 9.27 -3.54
C SER A 354 -15.07 10.63 -3.99
N SER A 355 -15.03 11.59 -3.06
CA SER A 355 -14.42 12.91 -3.30
C SER A 355 -12.98 12.80 -3.77
N ASP A 356 -12.18 11.90 -3.16
CA ASP A 356 -10.77 11.71 -3.53
C ASP A 356 -10.63 11.15 -4.95
N GLN A 357 -11.51 10.22 -5.34
CA GLN A 357 -11.52 9.69 -6.70
C GLN A 357 -11.95 10.76 -7.72
N ALA A 358 -12.91 11.59 -7.40
CA ALA A 358 -13.33 12.69 -8.27
C ALA A 358 -12.22 13.73 -8.44
N VAL A 359 -11.51 14.06 -7.36
CA VAL A 359 -10.33 14.96 -7.39
C VAL A 359 -9.21 14.35 -8.25
N ASP A 360 -8.95 13.05 -8.10
CA ASP A 360 -7.96 12.35 -8.92
C ASP A 360 -8.32 12.39 -10.42
N MET A 361 -9.60 12.18 -10.77
CA MET A 361 -10.09 12.31 -12.14
C MET A 361 -9.89 13.73 -12.70
N ILE A 362 -10.20 14.77 -11.91
CA ILE A 362 -10.03 16.16 -12.35
C ILE A 362 -8.56 16.45 -12.67
N TYR A 363 -7.64 15.93 -11.90
CA TYR A 363 -6.22 16.22 -12.13
C TYR A 363 -5.57 15.32 -13.20
N HIS A 364 -6.04 14.07 -13.37
CA HIS A 364 -5.27 13.06 -14.07
C HIS A 364 -5.96 12.41 -15.27
N ASP A 365 -7.29 12.62 -15.48
CA ASP A 365 -8.02 11.95 -16.57
C ASP A 365 -8.18 12.82 -17.83
N GLY A 366 -7.55 14.01 -17.86
CA GLY A 366 -7.55 14.87 -19.04
C GLY A 366 -8.91 15.41 -19.40
N LEU A 367 -9.66 15.83 -18.40
CA LEU A 367 -10.99 16.39 -18.61
C LEU A 367 -10.92 17.69 -19.38
N LYS A 368 -11.81 17.87 -20.32
CA LYS A 368 -12.06 19.17 -20.97
C LYS A 368 -13.24 19.81 -20.29
N ILE A 369 -12.96 20.80 -19.44
CA ILE A 369 -13.96 21.49 -18.63
C ILE A 369 -14.34 22.80 -19.32
N TYR A 370 -15.51 22.86 -19.90
CA TYR A 370 -16.01 24.06 -20.56
C TYR A 370 -16.75 24.95 -19.57
N SER A 371 -16.22 26.12 -19.30
CA SER A 371 -16.79 27.06 -18.35
C SER A 371 -17.50 28.20 -19.04
N ALA A 372 -18.44 28.83 -18.34
CA ALA A 372 -19.10 30.03 -18.76
C ALA A 372 -18.41 31.30 -18.24
N GLN A 373 -17.19 31.17 -17.70
CA GLN A 373 -16.41 32.29 -17.17
C GLN A 373 -16.22 33.36 -18.23
N ASP A 374 -16.58 34.60 -17.88
CA ASP A 374 -16.15 35.80 -18.58
C ASP A 374 -14.85 36.27 -17.93
N THR A 375 -13.73 36.05 -18.63
CA THR A 375 -12.39 36.32 -18.08
C THR A 375 -12.17 37.81 -17.80
N GLU A 376 -12.74 38.71 -18.59
CA GLU A 376 -12.64 40.15 -18.38
C GLU A 376 -13.41 40.58 -17.14
N TYR A 377 -14.66 40.09 -16.96
CA TYR A 377 -15.44 40.36 -15.77
C TYR A 377 -14.80 39.80 -14.51
N GLN A 378 -14.24 38.60 -14.60
CA GLN A 378 -13.53 37.99 -13.48
C GLN A 378 -12.30 38.78 -13.05
N GLU A 379 -11.45 39.18 -13.99
CA GLU A 379 -10.29 40.03 -13.71
C GLU A 379 -10.65 41.37 -13.10
N ILE A 380 -11.67 42.05 -13.66
CA ILE A 380 -12.14 43.34 -13.13
C ILE A 380 -12.66 43.18 -11.70
N ALA A 381 -13.47 42.15 -11.46
CA ALA A 381 -14.04 41.89 -10.14
C ALA A 381 -12.96 41.59 -9.11
N GLU A 382 -11.99 40.71 -9.43
CA GLU A 382 -10.89 40.39 -8.53
C GLU A 382 -9.99 41.60 -8.29
N ARG A 383 -9.60 42.33 -9.29
CA ARG A 383 -8.78 43.53 -9.15
C ARG A 383 -9.42 44.58 -8.25
N ILE A 384 -10.76 44.80 -8.37
CA ILE A 384 -11.47 45.76 -7.53
C ILE A 384 -11.54 45.27 -6.09
N LEU A 385 -11.86 43.98 -5.90
CA LEU A 385 -12.11 43.41 -4.57
C LEU A 385 -10.83 42.94 -3.86
N SER A 386 -9.71 42.83 -4.56
CA SER A 386 -8.39 42.57 -3.93
C SER A 386 -7.88 43.80 -3.16
N ASP A 387 -8.35 45.02 -3.50
CA ASP A 387 -8.02 46.23 -2.75
C ASP A 387 -8.92 46.35 -1.51
N PRO A 388 -8.38 46.11 -0.29
CA PRO A 388 -9.20 46.17 0.92
C PRO A 388 -9.74 47.58 1.21
N THR A 389 -9.21 48.61 0.55
CA THR A 389 -9.64 49.99 0.77
C THR A 389 -10.91 50.33 0.00
N VAL A 390 -11.31 49.53 -0.99
CA VAL A 390 -12.52 49.77 -1.81
C VAL A 390 -13.79 49.77 -0.97
N LEU A 391 -13.83 49.01 0.11
CA LEU A 391 -14.97 48.93 1.03
C LEU A 391 -14.73 49.63 2.39
N ASP A 392 -13.54 50.17 2.63
CA ASP A 392 -13.28 51.02 3.80
C ASP A 392 -13.51 52.49 3.45
N PRO A 393 -14.16 53.31 4.27
CA PRO A 393 -13.93 53.45 5.71
C PRO A 393 -15.08 53.00 6.60
N LEU A 394 -16.06 52.34 6.08
CA LEU A 394 -17.30 52.10 6.85
C LEU A 394 -17.39 50.71 7.53
N ASN A 395 -16.56 49.75 7.15
CA ASN A 395 -16.67 48.36 7.63
C ASN A 395 -15.35 47.65 7.75
N SER A 396 -14.48 48.07 8.64
CA SER A 396 -13.29 47.24 8.97
C SER A 396 -13.74 45.89 9.51
N GLY A 397 -13.48 44.83 8.76
CA GLY A 397 -13.87 43.44 9.09
C GLY A 397 -15.10 42.91 8.40
N ALA A 398 -15.64 43.60 7.40
CA ALA A 398 -16.70 43.06 6.55
C ALA A 398 -16.13 41.99 5.60
N GLU A 399 -16.79 40.86 5.51
CA GLU A 399 -16.57 39.84 4.49
C GLU A 399 -17.55 40.07 3.33
N LEU A 400 -17.10 39.76 2.12
CA LEU A 400 -17.89 39.94 0.90
C LEU A 400 -17.83 38.67 0.06
N GLY A 401 -18.97 38.35 -0.58
CA GLY A 401 -19.04 37.44 -1.71
C GLY A 401 -19.63 38.16 -2.91
N TYR A 402 -19.00 38.04 -4.07
CA TYR A 402 -19.47 38.57 -5.33
C TYR A 402 -19.82 37.46 -6.30
N PHE A 403 -20.95 37.60 -6.99
CA PHE A 403 -21.44 36.60 -7.93
C PHE A 403 -22.14 37.31 -9.08
N ALA A 404 -21.68 37.10 -10.30
CA ALA A 404 -22.28 37.62 -11.52
C ALA A 404 -22.83 36.49 -12.38
N MET A 405 -24.05 36.63 -12.83
CA MET A 405 -24.77 35.67 -13.65
C MET A 405 -25.54 36.40 -14.77
N ASP A 406 -25.61 35.77 -15.92
CA ASP A 406 -26.45 36.28 -17.02
C ASP A 406 -27.91 35.81 -16.87
N TYR A 407 -28.79 36.34 -17.74
CA TYR A 407 -30.20 35.97 -17.73
C TYR A 407 -30.51 34.53 -18.15
N SER A 408 -29.55 33.83 -18.70
CA SER A 408 -29.68 32.39 -19.02
C SER A 408 -29.27 31.47 -17.85
N GLY A 409 -28.75 32.04 -16.77
CA GLY A 409 -28.31 31.33 -15.60
C GLY A 409 -26.84 30.93 -15.63
N ARG A 410 -26.04 31.37 -16.62
CA ARG A 410 -24.61 31.11 -16.67
C ARG A 410 -23.89 32.02 -15.68
N VAL A 411 -23.02 31.43 -14.86
CA VAL A 411 -22.16 32.17 -13.94
C VAL A 411 -20.99 32.76 -14.72
N LEU A 412 -20.83 34.07 -14.70
CA LEU A 412 -19.82 34.79 -15.44
C LEU A 412 -18.59 35.14 -14.60
N ALA A 413 -18.78 35.50 -13.34
CA ALA A 413 -17.70 35.83 -12.40
C ALA A 413 -18.07 35.51 -10.96
N VAL A 414 -17.07 35.12 -10.17
CA VAL A 414 -17.20 34.82 -8.73
C VAL A 414 -15.98 35.38 -8.00
N VAL A 415 -16.22 36.11 -6.88
CA VAL A 415 -15.15 36.48 -5.94
C VAL A 415 -15.59 36.12 -4.52
N GLY A 416 -14.82 35.29 -3.86
CA GLY A 416 -15.20 34.67 -2.58
C GLY A 416 -14.93 35.54 -1.34
N ASN A 417 -14.05 36.52 -1.42
CA ASN A 417 -13.77 37.42 -0.30
C ASN A 417 -13.04 38.69 -0.78
N ILE A 418 -12.95 39.65 0.13
CA ILE A 418 -12.15 40.86 -0.01
C ILE A 418 -10.68 40.58 0.23
N GLY A 419 -9.81 41.32 -0.45
CA GLY A 419 -8.35 41.20 -0.32
C GLY A 419 -7.75 40.14 -1.25
N GLU A 420 -6.43 40.05 -1.22
CA GLU A 420 -5.70 39.14 -2.05
C GLU A 420 -5.95 37.65 -1.65
N LYS A 421 -6.25 36.82 -2.62
CA LYS A 421 -6.44 35.40 -2.44
C LYS A 421 -5.08 34.73 -2.14
N LYS A 422 -4.99 33.99 -1.04
CA LYS A 422 -3.71 33.45 -0.52
C LYS A 422 -3.51 31.95 -0.77
N GLY A 423 -4.42 31.31 -1.48
CA GLY A 423 -4.33 29.85 -1.75
C GLY A 423 -5.48 29.34 -2.58
N ASN A 424 -5.36 28.10 -3.04
CA ASN A 424 -6.40 27.41 -3.78
C ASN A 424 -7.38 26.72 -2.84
N ARG A 425 -8.66 26.61 -3.25
CA ARG A 425 -9.73 25.94 -2.53
C ARG A 425 -9.95 26.48 -1.11
N VAL A 426 -9.77 27.79 -0.95
CA VAL A 426 -10.06 28.51 0.31
C VAL A 426 -11.55 28.83 0.45
N GLY A 427 -11.98 29.18 1.67
CA GLY A 427 -13.37 29.50 1.96
C GLY A 427 -13.92 30.60 1.04
N ASN A 428 -15.03 30.35 0.36
CA ASN A 428 -15.66 31.22 -0.61
C ASN A 428 -17.01 31.68 -0.10
N ASN A 429 -17.11 32.97 0.31
CA ASN A 429 -18.36 33.54 0.85
C ASN A 429 -19.45 33.64 -0.19
N ALA A 430 -19.13 33.73 -1.49
CA ALA A 430 -20.14 33.83 -2.56
C ALA A 430 -20.93 32.52 -2.72
N THR A 431 -20.32 31.35 -2.41
CA THR A 431 -20.94 30.04 -2.61
C THR A 431 -21.21 29.28 -1.32
N MET A 432 -20.44 29.55 -0.25
CA MET A 432 -20.53 28.79 1.01
C MET A 432 -21.23 29.52 2.14
N ALA A 433 -21.34 30.86 2.10
CA ALA A 433 -21.94 31.62 3.18
C ALA A 433 -23.46 31.50 3.18
N VAL A 434 -24.00 30.83 4.18
CA VAL A 434 -25.46 30.74 4.39
C VAL A 434 -25.95 31.96 5.19
N ARG A 435 -26.71 32.86 4.55
CA ARG A 435 -27.28 34.07 5.18
C ARG A 435 -28.78 34.19 4.84
N GLN A 436 -29.50 34.87 5.69
CA GLN A 436 -30.89 35.20 5.40
C GLN A 436 -30.94 36.24 4.26
N PRO A 437 -31.66 35.96 3.16
CA PRO A 437 -31.68 36.85 1.97
C PRO A 437 -32.36 38.18 2.22
N GLY A 438 -33.22 38.27 3.22
CA GLY A 438 -34.02 39.50 3.47
C GLY A 438 -34.80 39.92 2.24
N SER A 439 -34.81 41.23 1.96
CA SER A 439 -35.51 41.78 0.81
C SER A 439 -34.87 41.49 -0.55
N SER A 440 -33.65 40.96 -0.57
CA SER A 440 -32.97 40.61 -1.83
C SER A 440 -33.57 39.39 -2.54
N ILE A 441 -34.41 38.61 -1.86
CA ILE A 441 -35.14 37.48 -2.47
C ILE A 441 -36.31 37.93 -3.36
N LYS A 442 -36.81 39.19 -3.21
CA LYS A 442 -38.01 39.65 -3.91
C LYS A 442 -37.95 39.50 -5.44
N PRO A 443 -36.83 39.79 -6.12
CA PRO A 443 -36.75 39.57 -7.57
C PRO A 443 -36.90 38.11 -8.01
N LEU A 444 -36.80 37.16 -7.08
CA LEU A 444 -36.90 35.71 -7.37
C LEU A 444 -38.27 35.14 -7.05
N VAL A 445 -39.12 35.87 -6.32
CA VAL A 445 -40.46 35.41 -5.86
C VAL A 445 -41.60 36.27 -6.33
N ASP A 446 -41.33 37.46 -6.90
CA ASP A 446 -42.27 38.33 -7.61
C ASP A 446 -42.30 37.99 -9.10
#